data_c1b952e8b6727dc0acff4d2ddc1c419a
#
_entry.id   c1b952e8b6727dc0acff4d2ddc1c419a
#
_cell.length_a   1.000
_cell.length_b   1.000
_cell.length_c   1.000
_cell.angle_alpha   90.00
_cell.angle_beta   90.00
_cell.angle_gamma   90.00
#
_symmetry.space_group_name_H-M   'P 1'
#
loop_
_entity.id
_entity.type
_entity.pdbx_description
1 polymer ?
#
loop_
_entity_poly.entity_id
_entity_poly.type
_entity_poly.pdbx_seq_one_letter_code
_entity_poly.pdbx_strand_id
1 'polypeptide(L)' 'MTDVAPEDLAAYFHTTYERLAPDYGYKTREASAKPWSDVPAQNKALMIAVAGEVLAWLQEQRATRPSC' A
#
# COMPACT_ATOMS: atom_id res chain seq x y z
N MET A 1 -6.62 -18.07 -7.23
CA MET A 1 -6.48 -16.82 -6.51
C MET A 1 -5.05 -16.31 -6.59
N THR A 2 -4.88 -15.05 -6.88
CA THR A 2 -3.56 -14.49 -7.05
C THR A 2 -3.03 -14.00 -5.69
N ASP A 3 -1.83 -14.47 -5.34
CA ASP A 3 -1.17 -13.98 -4.14
C ASP A 3 -0.49 -12.66 -4.47
N VAL A 4 -0.80 -11.64 -3.69
CA VAL A 4 -0.22 -10.33 -3.86
C VAL A 4 0.98 -10.20 -2.92
N ALA A 5 2.13 -9.87 -3.47
CA ALA A 5 3.31 -9.63 -2.65
C ALA A 5 3.18 -8.28 -1.92
N PRO A 6 3.72 -8.18 -0.70
CA PRO A 6 3.68 -6.90 0.02
C PRO A 6 4.21 -5.72 -0.77
N GLU A 7 5.28 -5.93 -1.53
CA GLU A 7 5.85 -4.87 -2.35
C GLU A 7 4.88 -4.40 -3.44
N ASP A 8 4.16 -5.33 -4.05
CA ASP A 8 3.19 -4.99 -5.09
C ASP A 8 2.04 -4.16 -4.52
N LEU A 9 1.54 -4.55 -3.35
CA LEU A 9 0.49 -3.80 -2.68
C LEU A 9 0.98 -2.41 -2.27
N ALA A 10 2.20 -2.33 -1.74
CA ALA A 10 2.77 -1.05 -1.33
C ALA A 10 2.91 -0.11 -2.52
N ALA A 11 3.41 -0.62 -3.64
CA ALA A 11 3.57 0.18 -4.85
C ALA A 11 2.23 0.65 -5.39
N TYR A 12 1.25 -0.23 -5.43
CA TYR A 12 -0.09 0.11 -5.90
C TYR A 12 -0.74 1.15 -4.99
N PHE A 13 -0.61 0.96 -3.68
CA PHE A 13 -1.15 1.91 -2.70
C PHE A 13 -0.51 3.28 -2.88
N HIS A 14 0.82 3.32 -3.02
CA HIS A 14 1.53 4.58 -3.20
C HIS A 14 1.04 5.32 -4.45
N THR A 15 1.01 4.62 -5.56
CA THR A 15 0.59 5.21 -6.84
C THR A 15 -0.85 5.70 -6.77
N THR A 16 -1.73 4.90 -6.17
CA THR A 16 -3.14 5.25 -6.04
C THR A 16 -3.32 6.45 -5.12
N TYR A 17 -2.60 6.47 -4.00
CA TYR A 17 -2.67 7.58 -3.06
C TYR A 17 -2.25 8.89 -3.72
N GLU A 18 -1.12 8.87 -4.44
CA GLU A 18 -0.63 10.07 -5.10
C GLU A 18 -1.60 10.58 -6.17
N ARG A 19 -2.28 9.66 -6.83
CA ARG A 19 -3.25 10.01 -7.87
C ARG A 19 -4.52 10.62 -7.28
N LEU A 20 -4.98 10.10 -6.15
CA LEU A 20 -6.25 10.50 -5.56
C LEU A 20 -6.13 11.69 -4.60
N ALA A 21 -4.98 11.86 -3.97
CA ALA A 21 -4.81 12.88 -2.93
C ALA A 21 -5.23 14.29 -3.39
N PRO A 22 -4.87 14.76 -4.59
CA PRO A 22 -5.30 16.11 -5.02
C PRO A 22 -6.80 16.25 -5.12
N ASP A 23 -7.51 15.18 -5.48
CA ASP A 23 -8.97 15.21 -5.62
C ASP A 23 -9.65 15.43 -4.27
N TYR A 24 -8.95 15.15 -3.18
CA TYR A 24 -9.47 15.33 -1.83
C TYR A 24 -8.82 16.51 -1.11
N GLY A 25 -8.12 17.35 -1.86
CA GLY A 25 -7.52 18.57 -1.31
C GLY A 25 -6.27 18.34 -0.50
N TYR A 26 -5.60 17.19 -0.67
CA TYR A 26 -4.38 16.90 0.06
C TYR A 26 -3.15 17.05 -0.82
N LYS A 27 -2.13 17.63 -0.24
CA LYS A 27 -0.83 17.74 -0.88
C LYS A 27 0.12 16.79 -0.18
N THR A 28 0.63 15.82 -0.91
CA THR A 28 1.55 14.85 -0.32
C THR A 28 2.93 15.47 -0.12
N ARG A 29 3.71 14.89 0.80
CA ARG A 29 5.05 15.39 1.07
C ARG A 29 5.93 15.20 -0.16
N GLU A 30 6.83 16.12 -0.35
CA GLU A 30 7.73 16.09 -1.50
C GLU A 30 8.50 14.78 -1.60
N ALA A 31 8.91 14.22 -0.46
CA ALA A 31 9.63 12.94 -0.45
C ALA A 31 8.78 11.79 -0.95
N SER A 32 7.46 11.90 -0.83
CA SER A 32 6.52 10.86 -1.26
C SER A 32 5.91 11.12 -2.63
N ALA A 33 5.96 12.36 -3.10
CA ALA A 33 5.35 12.78 -4.36
C ALA A 33 6.24 12.41 -5.54
N LYS A 34 6.58 11.13 -5.64
CA LYS A 34 7.50 10.58 -6.63
C LYS A 34 6.99 9.22 -7.08
N PRO A 35 7.39 8.77 -8.28
CA PRO A 35 7.09 7.40 -8.66
C PRO A 35 7.66 6.41 -7.65
N TRP A 36 7.03 5.27 -7.54
CA TRP A 36 7.43 4.26 -6.55
C TRP A 36 8.93 3.94 -6.62
N SER A 37 9.47 3.87 -7.82
CA SER A 37 10.89 3.56 -8.01
C SER A 37 11.82 4.60 -7.39
N ASP A 38 11.35 5.85 -7.24
CA ASP A 38 12.15 6.95 -6.71
C ASP A 38 11.92 7.21 -5.23
N VAL A 39 11.01 6.47 -4.62
CA VAL A 39 10.74 6.62 -3.19
C VAL A 39 11.97 6.17 -2.40
N PRO A 40 12.40 6.92 -1.37
CA PRO A 40 13.57 6.54 -0.59
C PRO A 40 13.44 5.12 -0.01
N ALA A 41 14.56 4.40 0.05
CA ALA A 41 14.57 3.01 0.45
C ALA A 41 13.96 2.78 1.83
N GLN A 42 14.20 3.68 2.75
CA GLN A 42 13.66 3.58 4.11
C GLN A 42 12.14 3.70 4.12
N ASN A 43 11.63 4.60 3.31
CA ASN A 43 10.20 4.81 3.12
C ASN A 43 9.56 3.59 2.48
N LYS A 44 10.21 3.06 1.44
CA LYS A 44 9.74 1.84 0.79
C LYS A 44 9.64 0.68 1.77
N ALA A 45 10.68 0.50 2.58
CA ALA A 45 10.73 -0.60 3.54
C ALA A 45 9.56 -0.51 4.52
N LEU A 46 9.27 0.69 5.01
CA LEU A 46 8.13 0.90 5.90
C LEU A 46 6.82 0.58 5.20
N MET A 47 6.63 1.07 3.99
CA MET A 47 5.40 0.84 3.23
C MET A 47 5.20 -0.64 2.92
N ILE A 48 6.27 -1.33 2.59
CA ILE A 48 6.22 -2.78 2.33
C ILE A 48 5.85 -3.53 3.61
N ALA A 49 6.41 -3.14 4.74
CA ALA A 49 6.09 -3.76 6.02
C ALA A 49 4.61 -3.54 6.38
N VAL A 50 4.10 -2.34 6.17
CA VAL A 50 2.68 -2.04 6.41
C VAL A 50 1.81 -2.88 5.50
N ALA A 51 2.18 -2.97 4.22
CA ALA A 51 1.42 -3.76 3.25
C ALA A 51 1.38 -5.23 3.65
N GLY A 52 2.50 -5.75 4.17
CA GLY A 52 2.54 -7.12 4.68
C GLY A 52 1.57 -7.35 5.82
N GLU A 53 1.49 -6.41 6.74
CA GLU A 53 0.53 -6.48 7.85
C GLU A 53 -0.91 -6.42 7.36
N VAL A 54 -1.18 -5.57 6.38
CA VAL A 54 -2.51 -5.46 5.80
C VAL A 54 -2.92 -6.79 5.15
N LEU A 55 -2.01 -7.39 4.39
CA LEU A 55 -2.29 -8.67 3.75
C LEU A 55 -2.57 -9.77 4.77
N ALA A 56 -1.78 -9.80 5.85
CA ALA A 56 -1.98 -10.77 6.91
C ALA A 56 -3.35 -10.58 7.57
N TRP A 57 -3.71 -9.33 7.81
CA TRP A 57 -5.01 -9.01 8.41
C TRP A 57 -6.17 -9.44 7.50
N LEU A 58 -6.03 -9.19 6.20
CA LEU A 58 -7.06 -9.59 5.24
C LEU A 58 -7.23 -11.10 5.19
N GLN A 59 -6.13 -11.85 5.22
CA GLN A 59 -6.18 -13.31 5.26
C GLN A 59 -6.87 -13.80 6.52
N GLU A 60 -6.59 -13.17 7.64
CA GLU A 60 -7.20 -13.50 8.92
C GLU A 60 -8.71 -13.26 8.88
N GLN A 61 -9.14 -12.15 8.29
CA GLN A 61 -10.57 -11.85 8.15
C GLN A 61 -11.27 -12.87 7.28
N ARG A 62 -10.62 -13.30 6.22
CA ARG A 62 -11.18 -14.31 5.30
C ARG A 62 -11.29 -15.67 5.97
N ALA A 63 -10.32 -16.02 6.82
CA ALA A 63 -10.31 -17.31 7.51
C ALA A 63 -11.36 -17.37 8.61
N THR A 64 -11.66 -16.24 9.26
CA THR A 64 -12.60 -16.18 10.37
C THR A 64 -14.02 -15.87 9.98
N ARG A 65 -14.22 -15.40 8.74
CA ARG A 65 -15.56 -15.07 8.27
C ARG A 65 -16.33 -16.34 7.97
N PRO A 66 -17.58 -16.44 8.47
CA PRO A 66 -18.40 -17.58 8.06
C PRO A 66 -18.72 -17.47 6.58
N SER A 67 -18.64 -18.59 5.91
CA SER A 67 -19.03 -18.64 4.49
C SER A 67 -20.52 -18.42 4.38
N CYS A 68 -20.91 -17.51 3.58
CA CYS A 68 -22.34 -17.27 3.34
C CYS A 68 -22.71 -17.83 2.00
#